data_939f603bfa25bf3736dfaef64823f0d3
#
_entry.id   939f603bfa25bf3736dfaef64823f0d3
#
_cell.length_a   1.000
_cell.length_b   1.000
_cell.length_c   1.000
_cell.angle_alpha   90.00
_cell.angle_beta   90.00
_cell.angle_gamma   90.00
#
_symmetry.space_group_name_H-M   'P 1'
#
loop_
_entity.id
_entity.type
_entity.pdbx_description
1 polymer ?
#
loop_
_entity_poly.entity_id
_entity_poly.type
_entity_poly.pdbx_seq_one_letter_code
_entity_poly.pdbx_strand_id
1 'polypeptide(L)'
;MIATDNPLYKDLVKQFGDALHDASFITDRPKQIISVSPKIDIALGGGVPEGSLFIMTGPEKIGKDQPLYSTVYTMDGPKRMGEIRIGDTVPSPSSNDGKAKVVGIFPQGMMPVYRVKFSDGTHTDCGPNHLWKVYKIDYWKEAKVVPLKEIIKDGIIRNNGKHKQAKYSIDIEPCQYYDKYVKIDPYLLGVLLGDASIKTNTIVLTNTDHQLLNTISSLLENEYELRQTSENISYRISRKDNSYSINQKHKYLEELRYYGLNGKTSHFKFIPEDYKYNSVEIREEVIRGLIDTDGTVDKNGRLSFSTTSMMLCNDFAEVVRSLGYKVKISNKKSLVNNKEFSSFICYVSGNNLHKLVGLDRKRQRIKKTLHHPRRNIVAIDYIGLHETQCIKLDNDGGLYFTDNHIVTHNTVTALSFCANAQAQNRYIYYGNIEGRLKKRDLEGIRELQLGPEKFQMVGSAEGNILSGEDYLAIFDKIAHGHSRSVAVIDSFSALAAEAELAGELKDIQVMSIQKTQAKWCRRIGNVLPINNVTVVGITHMMANVSSFGSRKTKTEKSGTSLKYQVDVKLEASHSEAVMQGESQIGQKIHWKVITSAIGPPGQKVESIIKYGRGVWREYEIA
;
A
#
# COMPACT_ATOMS: atom_id res chain seq x y z
N MET A 1 39.39 58.62 -4.51
CA MET A 1 40.48 57.77 -5.08
C MET A 1 39.84 56.44 -5.43
N ILE A 2 39.78 56.08 -6.69
CA ILE A 2 39.26 54.82 -7.18
C ILE A 2 40.22 53.74 -6.66
N ALA A 3 39.73 52.65 -6.10
CA ALA A 3 40.53 51.56 -5.49
C ALA A 3 41.61 50.96 -6.40
N THR A 4 41.47 51.19 -7.71
CA THR A 4 42.41 50.80 -8.78
C THR A 4 43.80 51.46 -8.69
N ASP A 5 43.94 52.54 -7.95
CA ASP A 5 45.22 53.23 -7.79
C ASP A 5 46.02 52.82 -6.54
N ASN A 6 45.43 51.97 -5.71
CA ASN A 6 46.09 51.44 -4.54
C ASN A 6 47.22 50.48 -4.96
N PRO A 7 48.49 50.69 -4.51
CA PRO A 7 49.62 49.81 -4.83
C PRO A 7 49.35 48.32 -4.43
N LEU A 8 48.68 48.10 -3.30
CA LEU A 8 48.30 46.75 -2.85
C LEU A 8 47.32 46.09 -3.84
N TYR A 9 46.34 46.88 -4.37
CA TYR A 9 45.39 46.36 -5.35
C TYR A 9 46.09 45.95 -6.64
N LYS A 10 47.06 46.77 -7.13
CA LYS A 10 47.85 46.46 -8.31
C LYS A 10 48.72 45.21 -8.14
N ASP A 11 49.29 45.00 -6.95
CA ASP A 11 50.06 43.78 -6.64
C ASP A 11 49.15 42.54 -6.55
N LEU A 12 47.98 42.63 -5.89
CA LEU A 12 46.99 41.57 -5.84
C LEU A 12 46.45 41.20 -7.24
N VAL A 13 46.15 42.19 -8.08
CA VAL A 13 45.76 41.95 -9.49
C VAL A 13 46.86 41.26 -10.28
N LYS A 14 48.12 41.58 -10.04
CA LYS A 14 49.25 40.92 -10.69
C LYS A 14 49.41 39.46 -10.26
N GLN A 15 49.13 39.14 -8.99
CA GLN A 15 49.27 37.79 -8.44
C GLN A 15 48.02 36.93 -8.68
N PHE A 16 46.82 37.52 -8.61
CA PHE A 16 45.52 36.81 -8.55
C PHE A 16 44.50 37.38 -9.52
N GLY A 17 44.89 38.04 -10.60
CA GLY A 17 44.08 38.88 -11.45
C GLY A 17 42.69 38.39 -11.75
N ASP A 18 42.57 37.14 -12.21
CA ASP A 18 41.31 36.51 -12.57
C ASP A 18 40.42 36.12 -11.33
N ALA A 19 40.99 36.27 -10.12
CA ALA A 19 40.24 35.99 -8.88
C ALA A 19 39.72 37.26 -8.20
N LEU A 20 40.11 38.44 -8.69
CA LEU A 20 39.70 39.75 -8.16
C LEU A 20 38.60 40.36 -9.01
N HIS A 21 37.39 40.38 -8.52
CA HIS A 21 36.21 40.92 -9.19
C HIS A 21 35.59 42.04 -8.36
N ASP A 22 35.02 43.03 -9.00
CA ASP A 22 34.14 43.99 -8.32
C ASP A 22 32.73 43.41 -8.11
N ALA A 23 31.87 44.14 -7.42
CA ALA A 23 30.52 43.67 -7.09
C ALA A 23 29.63 43.41 -8.34
N SER A 24 29.97 44.07 -9.49
CA SER A 24 29.24 43.86 -10.74
C SER A 24 29.36 42.42 -11.25
N PHE A 25 30.45 41.73 -10.93
CA PHE A 25 30.62 40.31 -11.22
C PHE A 25 29.48 39.45 -10.70
N ILE A 26 28.89 39.82 -9.57
CA ILE A 26 27.75 39.12 -8.98
C ILE A 26 26.43 39.73 -9.46
N THR A 27 26.32 41.07 -9.50
CA THR A 27 25.07 41.78 -9.82
C THR A 27 24.70 41.72 -11.30
N ASP A 28 25.68 41.68 -12.20
CA ASP A 28 25.46 41.73 -13.65
C ASP A 28 25.32 40.36 -14.32
N ARG A 29 25.37 39.30 -13.53
CA ARG A 29 25.08 37.92 -13.97
C ARG A 29 23.74 37.46 -13.43
N PRO A 30 22.62 37.76 -14.13
CA PRO A 30 21.31 37.26 -13.67
C PRO A 30 21.29 35.75 -13.73
N LYS A 31 21.15 35.11 -12.55
CA LYS A 31 21.01 33.68 -12.46
C LYS A 31 19.63 33.24 -12.92
N GLN A 32 19.57 32.21 -13.76
CA GLN A 32 18.30 31.63 -14.14
C GLN A 32 17.71 30.88 -12.94
N ILE A 33 16.38 30.94 -12.82
CA ILE A 33 15.63 30.26 -11.77
C ILE A 33 15.01 29.00 -12.35
N ILE A 34 15.23 27.87 -11.70
CA ILE A 34 14.59 26.59 -12.03
C ILE A 34 13.35 26.41 -11.16
N SER A 35 12.21 26.29 -11.79
CA SER A 35 10.93 26.10 -11.10
C SER A 35 10.83 24.72 -10.44
N VAL A 36 10.35 24.67 -9.21
CA VAL A 36 9.95 23.44 -8.53
C VAL A 36 8.45 23.18 -8.78
N SER A 37 7.61 24.11 -8.33
CA SER A 37 6.18 24.21 -8.60
C SER A 37 5.73 25.64 -8.35
N PRO A 38 4.63 26.11 -8.95
CA PRO A 38 4.19 27.51 -8.81
C PRO A 38 4.09 27.98 -7.35
N LYS A 39 3.47 27.21 -6.46
CA LYS A 39 3.34 27.57 -5.05
C LYS A 39 4.64 27.49 -4.28
N ILE A 40 5.48 26.49 -4.57
CA ILE A 40 6.81 26.39 -3.95
C ILE A 40 7.71 27.53 -4.41
N ASP A 41 7.65 27.91 -5.68
CA ASP A 41 8.44 29.00 -6.24
C ASP A 41 8.10 30.32 -5.55
N ILE A 42 6.82 30.62 -5.33
CA ILE A 42 6.38 31.79 -4.56
C ILE A 42 6.98 31.78 -3.14
N ALA A 43 6.92 30.63 -2.46
CA ALA A 43 7.45 30.50 -1.10
C ALA A 43 8.99 30.59 -1.04
N LEU A 44 9.68 30.26 -2.11
CA LEU A 44 11.13 30.39 -2.26
C LEU A 44 11.57 31.80 -2.70
N GLY A 45 10.63 32.67 -3.13
CA GLY A 45 10.93 33.98 -3.69
C GLY A 45 11.27 33.93 -5.17
N GLY A 46 10.85 32.88 -5.91
CA GLY A 46 11.03 32.73 -7.35
C GLY A 46 11.31 31.29 -7.82
N GLY A 47 11.91 30.46 -6.96
CA GLY A 47 12.29 29.07 -7.25
C GLY A 47 13.73 28.76 -6.82
N VAL A 48 14.39 27.83 -7.50
CA VAL A 48 15.77 27.41 -7.19
C VAL A 48 16.74 28.10 -8.15
N PRO A 49 17.68 28.94 -7.65
CA PRO A 49 18.70 29.59 -8.52
C PRO A 49 19.62 28.53 -9.12
N GLU A 50 20.03 28.75 -10.38
CA GLU A 50 21.08 27.93 -10.95
C GLU A 50 22.40 28.10 -10.18
N GLY A 51 23.25 27.09 -10.20
CA GLY A 51 24.51 27.10 -9.48
C GLY A 51 24.38 26.91 -7.99
N SER A 52 23.25 26.36 -7.50
CA SER A 52 22.98 26.13 -6.09
C SER A 52 22.91 24.64 -5.70
N LEU A 53 23.12 24.38 -4.43
CA LEU A 53 22.84 23.10 -3.80
C LEU A 53 21.43 23.11 -3.20
N PHE A 54 20.53 22.34 -3.84
CA PHE A 54 19.13 22.21 -3.45
C PHE A 54 18.89 20.86 -2.78
N ILE A 55 18.42 20.85 -1.53
CA ILE A 55 18.12 19.62 -0.77
C ILE A 55 16.63 19.50 -0.55
N MET A 56 16.10 18.36 -0.93
CA MET A 56 14.75 17.89 -0.56
C MET A 56 14.86 16.85 0.55
N THR A 57 14.27 17.18 1.69
CA THR A 57 14.25 16.28 2.86
C THR A 57 12.84 15.81 3.11
N GLY A 58 12.68 14.52 3.32
CA GLY A 58 11.39 13.94 3.68
C GLY A 58 11.56 12.74 4.60
N PRO A 59 10.47 12.25 5.22
CA PRO A 59 10.51 10.96 5.88
C PRO A 59 10.93 9.90 4.84
N GLU A 60 11.80 8.97 5.27
CA GLU A 60 12.18 7.82 4.44
C GLU A 60 10.93 7.21 3.87
N LYS A 61 11.01 6.80 2.59
CA LYS A 61 9.94 6.18 1.81
C LYS A 61 8.80 5.83 2.70
N ILE A 62 7.69 6.55 2.63
CA ILE A 62 6.50 6.23 3.38
C ILE A 62 6.12 4.83 2.91
N GLY A 63 6.83 3.85 3.48
CA GLY A 63 6.87 2.46 3.08
C GLY A 63 5.62 1.76 3.55
N LYS A 64 5.17 0.85 2.77
CA LYS A 64 4.04 -0.05 2.97
C LYS A 64 4.52 -1.45 3.17
N ASP A 65 5.61 -1.51 3.92
CA ASP A 65 6.28 -2.74 4.26
C ASP A 65 5.32 -3.69 4.99
N GLN A 66 5.14 -4.86 4.37
CA GLN A 66 4.49 -6.01 4.97
C GLN A 66 5.43 -7.20 4.98
N PRO A 67 5.34 -8.08 5.99
CA PRO A 67 6.13 -9.31 6.05
C PRO A 67 5.94 -10.19 4.81
N LEU A 68 6.99 -10.91 4.39
CA LEU A 68 6.92 -11.81 3.24
C LEU A 68 5.86 -12.90 3.38
N TYR A 69 5.50 -13.26 4.62
CA TYR A 69 4.46 -14.24 4.91
C TYR A 69 3.03 -13.68 4.88
N SER A 70 2.84 -12.35 4.85
CA SER A 70 1.50 -11.75 4.77
C SER A 70 0.78 -12.17 3.50
N THR A 71 -0.53 -12.35 3.60
CA THR A 71 -1.36 -12.71 2.45
C THR A 71 -1.65 -11.45 1.62
N VAL A 72 -1.48 -11.55 0.31
CA VAL A 72 -1.95 -10.57 -0.68
C VAL A 72 -2.94 -11.27 -1.58
N TYR A 73 -4.14 -10.70 -1.70
CA TYR A 73 -5.13 -11.26 -2.63
C TYR A 73 -4.82 -10.81 -4.05
N THR A 74 -4.75 -11.77 -4.97
CA THR A 74 -4.69 -11.54 -6.42
C THR A 74 -6.06 -11.83 -7.04
N MET A 75 -6.25 -11.47 -8.31
CA MET A 75 -7.50 -11.78 -9.02
C MET A 75 -7.74 -13.30 -9.18
N ASP A 76 -6.70 -14.11 -9.03
CA ASP A 76 -6.75 -15.58 -9.10
C ASP A 76 -6.88 -16.26 -7.74
N GLY A 77 -6.71 -15.51 -6.65
CA GLY A 77 -6.72 -15.99 -5.26
C GLY A 77 -5.54 -15.45 -4.43
N PRO A 78 -5.35 -15.94 -3.19
CA PRO A 78 -4.32 -15.44 -2.28
C PRO A 78 -2.92 -15.94 -2.68
N LYS A 79 -1.92 -15.07 -2.52
CA LYS A 79 -0.49 -15.38 -2.56
C LYS A 79 0.19 -14.82 -1.31
N ARG A 80 1.36 -15.37 -0.96
CA ARG A 80 2.22 -14.72 0.05
C ARG A 80 2.84 -13.47 -0.53
N MET A 81 3.08 -12.45 0.31
CA MET A 81 3.74 -11.22 -0.11
C MET A 81 5.08 -11.50 -0.82
N GLY A 82 5.88 -12.47 -0.33
CA GLY A 82 7.13 -12.90 -0.96
C GLY A 82 6.98 -13.64 -2.30
N GLU A 83 5.78 -14.11 -2.65
CA GLU A 83 5.48 -14.84 -3.89
C GLU A 83 4.92 -13.93 -4.99
N ILE A 84 4.55 -12.70 -4.65
CA ILE A 84 4.03 -11.72 -5.61
C ILE A 84 5.10 -11.41 -6.66
N ARG A 85 4.67 -11.31 -7.91
CA ARG A 85 5.51 -11.01 -9.08
C ARG A 85 5.03 -9.74 -9.79
N ILE A 86 5.94 -9.07 -10.48
CA ILE A 86 5.57 -7.98 -11.39
C ILE A 86 4.69 -8.57 -12.50
N GLY A 87 3.54 -7.95 -12.75
CA GLY A 87 2.52 -8.43 -13.68
C GLY A 87 1.33 -9.12 -13.00
N ASP A 88 1.45 -9.55 -11.74
CA ASP A 88 0.30 -10.07 -10.98
C ASP A 88 -0.78 -9.00 -10.92
N THR A 89 -2.03 -9.41 -11.08
CA THR A 89 -3.19 -8.52 -10.96
C THR A 89 -3.83 -8.72 -9.59
N VAL A 90 -4.04 -7.62 -8.86
CA VAL A 90 -4.65 -7.62 -7.52
C VAL A 90 -5.99 -6.89 -7.55
N PRO A 91 -6.97 -7.31 -6.77
CA PRO A 91 -8.19 -6.53 -6.55
C PRO A 91 -7.83 -5.20 -5.88
N SER A 92 -8.41 -4.10 -6.39
CA SER A 92 -8.13 -2.77 -5.89
C SER A 92 -9.40 -1.93 -5.79
N PRO A 93 -9.81 -1.52 -4.57
CA PRO A 93 -11.01 -0.70 -4.40
C PRO A 93 -10.82 0.75 -4.90
N SER A 94 -9.60 1.15 -5.22
CA SER A 94 -9.29 2.46 -5.79
C SER A 94 -9.24 2.49 -7.31
N SER A 95 -9.52 1.39 -7.98
CA SER A 95 -9.53 1.29 -9.43
C SER A 95 -10.97 1.24 -9.96
N ASN A 96 -11.26 1.95 -11.07
CA ASN A 96 -12.59 1.98 -11.67
C ASN A 96 -13.08 0.59 -12.14
N ASP A 97 -12.13 -0.28 -12.54
CA ASP A 97 -12.40 -1.65 -12.97
C ASP A 97 -12.19 -2.68 -11.85
N GLY A 98 -12.02 -2.22 -10.60
CA GLY A 98 -11.85 -3.06 -9.41
C GLY A 98 -10.52 -3.80 -9.30
N LYS A 99 -9.55 -3.56 -10.20
CA LYS A 99 -8.27 -4.28 -10.25
C LYS A 99 -7.10 -3.37 -10.55
N ALA A 100 -5.89 -3.82 -10.19
CA ALA A 100 -4.63 -3.13 -10.48
C ALA A 100 -3.51 -4.16 -10.71
N LYS A 101 -2.51 -3.81 -11.54
CA LYS A 101 -1.34 -4.66 -11.76
C LYS A 101 -0.22 -4.28 -10.81
N VAL A 102 0.49 -5.29 -10.32
CA VAL A 102 1.74 -5.09 -9.60
C VAL A 102 2.82 -4.71 -10.62
N VAL A 103 3.34 -3.50 -10.49
CA VAL A 103 4.36 -2.94 -11.40
C VAL A 103 5.71 -2.75 -10.73
N GLY A 104 5.81 -3.04 -9.43
CA GLY A 104 7.07 -2.98 -8.68
C GLY A 104 7.02 -3.81 -7.42
N ILE A 105 8.18 -4.38 -7.06
CA ILE A 105 8.41 -5.12 -5.83
C ILE A 105 9.68 -4.54 -5.19
N PHE A 106 9.61 -4.20 -3.91
CA PHE A 106 10.68 -3.52 -3.18
C PHE A 106 10.96 -4.25 -1.87
N PRO A 107 11.96 -5.15 -1.82
CA PRO A 107 12.44 -5.73 -0.57
C PRO A 107 12.91 -4.62 0.38
N GLN A 108 12.50 -4.70 1.64
CA GLN A 108 12.90 -3.74 2.69
C GLN A 108 13.88 -4.35 3.70
N GLY A 109 14.16 -5.67 3.57
CA GLY A 109 14.97 -6.41 4.53
C GLY A 109 14.27 -6.61 5.88
N MET A 110 15.07 -6.79 6.93
CA MET A 110 14.60 -6.99 8.30
C MET A 110 14.08 -5.67 8.88
N MET A 111 12.78 -5.58 9.09
CA MET A 111 12.11 -4.38 9.61
C MET A 111 11.32 -4.69 10.88
N PRO A 112 11.15 -3.71 11.80
CA PRO A 112 10.23 -3.83 12.91
C PRO A 112 8.81 -4.06 12.40
N VAL A 113 8.11 -5.08 12.90
CA VAL A 113 6.75 -5.42 12.49
C VAL A 113 5.81 -5.36 13.68
N TYR A 114 4.62 -4.85 13.43
CA TYR A 114 3.54 -4.70 14.39
C TYR A 114 2.30 -5.44 13.92
N ARG A 115 1.65 -6.16 14.81
CA ARG A 115 0.35 -6.79 14.58
C ARG A 115 -0.77 -5.84 14.92
N VAL A 116 -1.53 -5.41 13.93
CA VAL A 116 -2.72 -4.57 14.08
C VAL A 116 -3.94 -5.46 14.18
N LYS A 117 -4.60 -5.47 15.35
CA LYS A 117 -5.80 -6.28 15.65
C LYS A 117 -7.07 -5.45 15.55
N PHE A 118 -8.11 -6.05 14.99
CA PHE A 118 -9.41 -5.40 14.76
C PHE A 118 -10.53 -5.98 15.62
N SER A 119 -11.61 -5.19 15.75
CA SER A 119 -12.77 -5.51 16.61
C SER A 119 -13.56 -6.77 16.20
N ASP A 120 -13.33 -7.29 15.00
CA ASP A 120 -13.93 -8.54 14.50
C ASP A 120 -13.04 -9.79 14.73
N GLY A 121 -11.89 -9.60 15.41
CA GLY A 121 -10.91 -10.64 15.69
C GLY A 121 -9.88 -10.86 14.57
N THR A 122 -9.98 -10.13 13.47
CA THR A 122 -8.98 -10.18 12.39
C THR A 122 -7.73 -9.38 12.75
N HIS A 123 -6.62 -9.64 12.07
CA HIS A 123 -5.38 -8.88 12.19
C HIS A 123 -4.62 -8.88 10.87
N THR A 124 -3.69 -7.96 10.75
CA THR A 124 -2.63 -7.97 9.73
C THR A 124 -1.34 -7.43 10.33
N ASP A 125 -0.21 -7.83 9.76
CA ASP A 125 1.13 -7.48 10.21
C ASP A 125 1.76 -6.49 9.22
N CYS A 126 2.37 -5.41 9.74
CA CYS A 126 3.00 -4.39 8.91
C CYS A 126 4.05 -3.59 9.69
N GLY A 127 4.92 -2.89 8.96
CA GLY A 127 5.90 -2.01 9.55
C GLY A 127 5.34 -0.69 10.11
N PRO A 128 6.13 0.05 10.89
CA PRO A 128 5.69 1.28 11.56
C PRO A 128 5.35 2.42 10.60
N ASN A 129 5.92 2.40 9.39
CA ASN A 129 5.66 3.40 8.37
C ASN A 129 4.52 3.02 7.43
N HIS A 130 3.93 1.85 7.61
CA HIS A 130 2.81 1.37 6.81
C HIS A 130 1.62 2.33 6.90
N LEU A 131 1.08 2.69 5.73
CA LEU A 131 0.02 3.70 5.63
C LEU A 131 -1.35 3.07 5.76
N TRP A 132 -2.19 3.72 6.55
CA TRP A 132 -3.56 3.32 6.81
C TRP A 132 -4.54 4.41 6.42
N LYS A 133 -5.51 4.10 5.60
CA LYS A 133 -6.70 4.95 5.38
C LYS A 133 -7.66 4.74 6.54
N VAL A 134 -7.68 5.66 7.49
CA VAL A 134 -8.43 5.54 8.74
C VAL A 134 -9.37 6.71 8.98
N TYR A 135 -10.44 6.43 9.73
CA TYR A 135 -11.28 7.44 10.36
C TYR A 135 -10.88 7.56 11.82
N LYS A 136 -10.76 8.79 12.31
CA LYS A 136 -10.60 9.08 13.74
C LYS A 136 -11.97 9.50 14.28
N ILE A 137 -12.56 8.66 15.11
CA ILE A 137 -13.93 8.84 15.63
C ILE A 137 -14.07 10.19 16.31
N ASP A 138 -15.15 10.92 16.00
CA ASP A 138 -15.51 12.27 16.46
C ASP A 138 -14.58 13.41 16.04
N TYR A 139 -13.45 13.12 15.36
CA TYR A 139 -12.51 14.17 14.96
C TYR A 139 -12.46 14.38 13.45
N TRP A 140 -12.64 13.31 12.65
CA TRP A 140 -12.55 13.38 11.20
C TRP A 140 -13.86 12.95 10.56
N LYS A 141 -14.45 13.85 9.76
CA LYS A 141 -15.63 13.53 8.94
C LYS A 141 -15.27 12.60 7.80
N GLU A 142 -14.04 12.70 7.28
CA GLU A 142 -13.49 11.92 6.18
C GLU A 142 -12.31 11.07 6.63
N ALA A 143 -12.03 9.99 5.87
CA ALA A 143 -10.86 9.16 6.11
C ALA A 143 -9.57 9.94 5.78
N LYS A 144 -8.53 9.73 6.59
CA LYS A 144 -7.18 10.24 6.33
C LYS A 144 -6.18 9.09 6.24
N VAL A 145 -5.17 9.29 5.41
CA VAL A 145 -4.06 8.33 5.29
C VAL A 145 -2.96 8.72 6.27
N VAL A 146 -2.69 7.85 7.24
CA VAL A 146 -1.67 8.09 8.27
C VAL A 146 -0.78 6.87 8.47
N PRO A 147 0.51 7.02 8.79
CA PRO A 147 1.40 5.89 9.08
C PRO A 147 1.07 5.28 10.45
N LEU A 148 1.31 3.96 10.57
CA LEU A 148 1.03 3.21 11.80
C LEU A 148 1.69 3.84 13.04
N LYS A 149 2.92 4.34 12.91
CA LYS A 149 3.64 5.02 14.01
C LYS A 149 2.91 6.24 14.58
N GLU A 150 2.15 6.95 13.75
CA GLU A 150 1.34 8.09 14.23
C GLU A 150 0.11 7.61 15.00
N ILE A 151 -0.52 6.52 14.55
CA ILE A 151 -1.63 5.87 15.29
C ILE A 151 -1.14 5.36 16.64
N ILE A 152 0.06 4.74 16.70
CA ILE A 152 0.69 4.29 17.95
C ILE A 152 0.96 5.48 18.88
N LYS A 153 1.55 6.56 18.35
CA LYS A 153 1.89 7.77 19.12
C LYS A 153 0.65 8.47 19.70
N ASP A 154 -0.44 8.54 18.91
CA ASP A 154 -1.70 9.17 19.33
C ASP A 154 -2.52 8.29 20.28
N GLY A 155 -2.20 6.98 20.33
CA GLY A 155 -2.94 5.97 21.08
C GLY A 155 -4.26 5.57 20.39
N ILE A 156 -4.65 4.31 20.57
CA ILE A 156 -5.80 3.70 19.86
C ILE A 156 -7.11 3.74 20.65
N ILE A 157 -7.05 4.12 21.93
CA ILE A 157 -8.20 4.14 22.85
C ILE A 157 -8.44 5.55 23.33
N ARG A 158 -9.70 5.96 23.40
CA ARG A 158 -10.14 7.15 24.11
C ARG A 158 -11.01 6.77 25.30
N ASN A 159 -10.92 7.55 26.33
CA ASN A 159 -11.82 7.46 27.49
C ASN A 159 -12.99 8.42 27.26
N ASN A 160 -14.20 7.88 27.21
CA ASN A 160 -15.43 8.66 27.16
C ASN A 160 -16.24 8.36 28.43
N GLY A 161 -15.92 9.07 29.49
CA GLY A 161 -16.49 8.83 30.82
C GLY A 161 -16.16 7.42 31.33
N LYS A 162 -17.19 6.59 31.57
CA LYS A 162 -17.04 5.22 32.07
C LYS A 162 -16.64 4.18 31.00
N HIS A 163 -16.60 4.58 29.70
CA HIS A 163 -16.40 3.63 28.60
C HIS A 163 -15.09 3.90 27.83
N LYS A 164 -14.34 2.83 27.59
CA LYS A 164 -13.19 2.83 26.67
C LYS A 164 -13.70 2.56 25.26
N GLN A 165 -13.40 3.45 24.31
CA GLN A 165 -13.79 3.33 22.91
C GLN A 165 -12.56 3.33 22.01
N ALA A 166 -12.62 2.54 20.92
CA ALA A 166 -11.60 2.60 19.88
C ALA A 166 -11.61 3.99 19.23
N LYS A 167 -10.42 4.53 18.96
CA LYS A 167 -10.22 5.88 18.41
C LYS A 167 -10.16 5.87 16.88
N TYR A 168 -9.68 4.77 16.30
CA TYR A 168 -9.46 4.61 14.87
C TYR A 168 -10.26 3.44 14.29
N SER A 169 -10.75 3.61 13.07
CA SER A 169 -11.43 2.57 12.30
C SER A 169 -11.06 2.63 10.82
N ILE A 170 -11.18 1.48 10.12
CA ILE A 170 -10.99 1.34 8.67
C ILE A 170 -12.30 0.90 8.02
N ASP A 171 -12.49 1.27 6.75
CA ASP A 171 -13.61 0.79 5.94
C ASP A 171 -13.45 -0.71 5.62
N ILE A 172 -14.57 -1.33 5.28
CA ILE A 172 -14.64 -2.70 4.77
C ILE A 172 -15.14 -2.59 3.33
N GLU A 173 -14.31 -3.02 2.38
CA GLU A 173 -14.61 -2.93 0.96
C GLU A 173 -14.82 -4.32 0.36
N PRO A 174 -15.70 -4.48 -0.64
CA PRO A 174 -15.83 -5.73 -1.39
C PRO A 174 -14.62 -5.95 -2.29
N CYS A 175 -14.14 -7.19 -2.30
CA CYS A 175 -13.02 -7.63 -3.12
C CYS A 175 -13.54 -8.26 -4.42
N GLN A 176 -12.94 -7.93 -5.56
CA GLN A 176 -13.29 -8.50 -6.88
C GLN A 176 -12.34 -9.66 -7.21
N TYR A 177 -12.86 -10.69 -7.88
CA TYR A 177 -12.06 -11.77 -8.48
C TYR A 177 -12.53 -12.03 -9.91
N TYR A 178 -11.72 -12.74 -10.70
CA TYR A 178 -12.14 -13.18 -12.02
C TYR A 178 -13.31 -14.16 -11.91
N ASP A 179 -14.24 -14.05 -12.87
CA ASP A 179 -15.29 -15.04 -13.04
C ASP A 179 -14.68 -16.35 -13.57
N LYS A 180 -14.95 -17.45 -12.89
CA LYS A 180 -14.45 -18.77 -13.20
C LYS A 180 -15.62 -19.74 -13.29
N TYR A 181 -15.58 -20.63 -14.27
CA TYR A 181 -16.56 -21.68 -14.38
C TYR A 181 -16.51 -22.61 -13.17
N VAL A 182 -17.68 -22.94 -12.62
CA VAL A 182 -17.86 -23.89 -11.53
C VAL A 182 -18.78 -25.04 -11.96
N LYS A 183 -18.51 -26.25 -11.45
CA LYS A 183 -19.22 -27.46 -11.91
C LYS A 183 -20.61 -27.58 -11.32
N ILE A 184 -20.79 -27.22 -10.05
CA ILE A 184 -22.07 -27.30 -9.31
C ILE A 184 -22.61 -25.87 -9.20
N ASP A 185 -23.92 -25.72 -9.41
CA ASP A 185 -24.59 -24.45 -9.13
C ASP A 185 -24.19 -23.93 -7.75
N PRO A 186 -23.76 -22.64 -7.61
CA PRO A 186 -23.21 -22.10 -6.36
C PRO A 186 -24.18 -22.16 -5.18
N TYR A 187 -25.47 -21.87 -5.40
CA TYR A 187 -26.48 -21.96 -4.35
C TYR A 187 -26.67 -23.41 -3.92
N LEU A 188 -26.79 -24.33 -4.90
CA LEU A 188 -26.90 -25.77 -4.62
C LEU A 188 -25.68 -26.27 -3.84
N LEU A 189 -24.45 -25.88 -4.19
CA LEU A 189 -23.26 -26.23 -3.41
C LEU A 189 -23.38 -25.74 -1.97
N GLY A 190 -23.81 -24.50 -1.75
CA GLY A 190 -24.03 -23.94 -0.42
C GLY A 190 -25.02 -24.76 0.40
N VAL A 191 -26.13 -25.18 -0.20
CA VAL A 191 -27.14 -26.06 0.43
C VAL A 191 -26.57 -27.45 0.74
N LEU A 192 -25.79 -28.04 -0.17
CA LEU A 192 -25.15 -29.35 0.05
C LEU A 192 -24.12 -29.30 1.19
N LEU A 193 -23.40 -28.20 1.31
CA LEU A 193 -22.47 -27.98 2.41
C LEU A 193 -23.16 -27.82 3.77
N GLY A 194 -24.34 -27.20 3.80
CA GLY A 194 -25.14 -27.09 5.01
C GLY A 194 -25.85 -28.41 5.34
N ASP A 195 -26.97 -28.70 4.72
CA ASP A 195 -27.94 -29.72 5.11
C ASP A 195 -27.70 -31.13 4.52
N ALA A 196 -26.77 -31.30 3.57
CA ALA A 196 -26.63 -32.62 2.96
C ALA A 196 -25.68 -33.54 3.71
N SER A 197 -26.09 -34.81 3.84
CA SER A 197 -25.21 -35.94 4.13
C SER A 197 -24.60 -36.41 2.79
N ILE A 198 -23.32 -36.16 2.59
CA ILE A 198 -22.57 -36.52 1.37
C ILE A 198 -21.81 -37.83 1.66
N LYS A 199 -22.42 -38.96 1.34
CA LYS A 199 -21.78 -40.28 1.43
C LYS A 199 -21.12 -40.64 0.11
N THR A 200 -20.30 -41.67 0.09
CA THR A 200 -19.55 -42.09 -1.08
C THR A 200 -20.43 -42.27 -2.33
N ASN A 201 -21.65 -42.79 -2.17
CA ASN A 201 -22.56 -43.14 -3.27
C ASN A 201 -23.94 -42.47 -3.19
N THR A 202 -24.18 -41.58 -2.21
CA THR A 202 -25.48 -40.94 -2.04
C THR A 202 -25.36 -39.52 -1.51
N ILE A 203 -26.28 -38.67 -1.95
CA ILE A 203 -26.48 -37.31 -1.45
C ILE A 203 -27.88 -37.26 -0.87
N VAL A 204 -27.99 -37.02 0.44
CA VAL A 204 -29.28 -36.95 1.13
C VAL A 204 -29.37 -35.60 1.86
N LEU A 205 -30.39 -34.83 1.53
CA LEU A 205 -30.76 -33.57 2.16
C LEU A 205 -31.81 -33.79 3.23
N THR A 206 -31.72 -33.15 4.37
CA THR A 206 -32.72 -33.19 5.44
C THR A 206 -33.23 -31.81 5.73
N ASN A 207 -34.41 -31.48 5.20
CA ASN A 207 -35.03 -30.16 5.35
C ASN A 207 -36.54 -30.23 5.17
N THR A 208 -37.29 -29.33 5.84
CA THR A 208 -38.76 -29.24 5.78
C THR A 208 -39.25 -27.96 5.08
N ASP A 209 -38.36 -27.06 4.68
CA ASP A 209 -38.73 -25.80 4.06
C ASP A 209 -39.07 -25.99 2.57
N HIS A 210 -40.34 -25.87 2.24
CA HIS A 210 -40.82 -26.05 0.86
C HIS A 210 -40.22 -25.05 -0.15
N GLN A 211 -39.95 -23.81 0.27
CA GLN A 211 -39.29 -22.81 -0.61
C GLN A 211 -37.89 -23.31 -0.98
N LEU A 212 -37.11 -23.80 0.00
CA LEU A 212 -35.77 -24.34 -0.24
C LEU A 212 -35.82 -25.56 -1.17
N LEU A 213 -36.71 -26.53 -0.89
CA LEU A 213 -36.85 -27.78 -1.68
C LEU A 213 -37.25 -27.47 -3.13
N ASN A 214 -38.17 -26.52 -3.37
CA ASN A 214 -38.58 -26.10 -4.70
C ASN A 214 -37.40 -25.41 -5.43
N THR A 215 -36.66 -24.55 -4.76
CA THR A 215 -35.47 -23.91 -5.33
C THR A 215 -34.44 -24.94 -5.75
N ILE A 216 -34.13 -25.92 -4.87
CA ILE A 216 -33.19 -27.01 -5.22
C ILE A 216 -33.69 -27.79 -6.42
N SER A 217 -34.98 -28.16 -6.45
CA SER A 217 -35.58 -28.91 -7.56
C SER A 217 -35.45 -28.17 -8.89
N SER A 218 -35.55 -26.85 -8.90
CA SER A 218 -35.39 -26.04 -10.11
C SER A 218 -33.93 -25.89 -10.58
N LEU A 219 -32.96 -26.08 -9.68
CA LEU A 219 -31.52 -26.01 -9.96
C LEU A 219 -30.91 -27.35 -10.40
N LEU A 220 -31.62 -28.45 -10.13
CA LEU A 220 -31.18 -29.76 -10.59
C LEU A 220 -31.35 -29.85 -12.13
N GLU A 221 -30.37 -30.49 -12.78
CA GLU A 221 -30.49 -30.80 -14.20
C GLU A 221 -31.69 -31.70 -14.47
N ASN A 222 -32.23 -31.58 -15.68
CA ASN A 222 -33.47 -32.27 -16.07
C ASN A 222 -33.50 -33.77 -15.84
N GLU A 223 -32.33 -34.42 -15.76
CA GLU A 223 -32.17 -35.85 -15.52
C GLU A 223 -32.27 -36.23 -14.04
N TYR A 224 -32.29 -35.24 -13.13
CA TYR A 224 -32.27 -35.45 -11.67
C TYR A 224 -33.53 -34.90 -11.00
N GLU A 225 -33.84 -35.47 -9.83
CA GLU A 225 -34.95 -35.06 -8.99
C GLU A 225 -34.65 -35.28 -7.50
N LEU A 226 -35.40 -34.59 -6.63
CA LEU A 226 -35.45 -34.87 -5.20
C LEU A 226 -36.47 -35.95 -4.94
N ARG A 227 -36.01 -37.13 -4.52
CA ARG A 227 -36.89 -38.22 -4.06
C ARG A 227 -36.96 -38.26 -2.55
N GLN A 228 -38.16 -38.15 -2.00
CA GLN A 228 -38.38 -38.33 -0.58
C GLN A 228 -37.98 -39.74 -0.17
N THR A 229 -37.25 -39.87 0.96
CA THR A 229 -36.88 -41.15 1.55
C THR A 229 -37.97 -41.65 2.48
N SER A 230 -37.79 -42.84 3.10
CA SER A 230 -38.69 -43.35 4.14
C SER A 230 -38.76 -42.41 5.37
N GLU A 231 -37.76 -41.54 5.57
CA GLU A 231 -37.80 -40.47 6.56
C GLU A 231 -38.50 -39.26 5.93
N ASN A 232 -39.66 -38.88 6.43
CA ASN A 232 -40.54 -37.86 5.83
C ASN A 232 -39.91 -36.47 5.60
N ILE A 233 -38.73 -36.18 6.15
CA ILE A 233 -38.03 -34.91 6.06
C ILE A 233 -36.72 -35.03 5.27
N SER A 234 -36.38 -36.20 4.74
CA SER A 234 -35.14 -36.47 4.03
C SER A 234 -35.40 -36.71 2.54
N TYR A 235 -34.56 -36.12 1.68
CA TYR A 235 -34.66 -36.19 0.23
C TYR A 235 -33.34 -36.61 -0.36
N ARG A 236 -33.38 -37.57 -1.29
CA ARG A 236 -32.20 -38.01 -2.05
C ARG A 236 -32.17 -37.34 -3.43
N ILE A 237 -31.02 -36.84 -3.83
CA ILE A 237 -30.79 -36.44 -5.23
C ILE A 237 -30.61 -37.73 -6.03
N SER A 238 -31.52 -38.02 -6.95
CA SER A 238 -31.57 -39.27 -7.74
C SER A 238 -31.85 -38.97 -9.20
N ARG A 239 -31.40 -39.86 -10.10
CA ARG A 239 -31.80 -39.81 -11.50
C ARG A 239 -33.29 -40.20 -11.65
N LYS A 240 -33.97 -39.54 -12.59
CA LYS A 240 -35.40 -39.83 -12.86
C LYS A 240 -35.63 -41.19 -13.49
N ASP A 241 -34.70 -41.67 -14.31
CA ASP A 241 -34.81 -42.87 -15.15
C ASP A 241 -34.61 -44.19 -14.40
N ASN A 242 -34.33 -44.16 -13.07
CA ASN A 242 -34.01 -45.34 -12.26
C ASN A 242 -32.92 -46.29 -12.85
N SER A 243 -32.23 -45.85 -13.90
CA SER A 243 -31.21 -46.67 -14.56
C SER A 243 -29.94 -46.73 -13.72
N TYR A 244 -29.83 -47.77 -12.92
CA TYR A 244 -28.55 -48.17 -12.33
C TYR A 244 -27.69 -48.87 -13.38
N SER A 245 -27.38 -48.20 -14.46
CA SER A 245 -26.34 -48.68 -15.36
C SER A 245 -24.99 -48.51 -14.63
N ILE A 246 -24.25 -49.62 -14.53
CA ILE A 246 -22.91 -49.67 -13.93
C ILE A 246 -21.97 -48.66 -14.63
N ASN A 247 -22.30 -48.23 -15.83
CA ASN A 247 -21.53 -47.27 -16.63
C ASN A 247 -21.99 -45.84 -16.57
N GLN A 248 -23.12 -45.51 -15.92
CA GLN A 248 -23.59 -44.12 -15.77
C GLN A 248 -23.29 -43.59 -14.39
N LYS A 249 -22.22 -42.77 -14.32
CA LYS A 249 -21.80 -42.11 -13.09
C LYS A 249 -22.81 -41.03 -12.68
N HIS A 250 -23.09 -40.91 -11.39
CA HIS A 250 -23.93 -39.85 -10.85
C HIS A 250 -23.20 -38.50 -10.88
N LYS A 251 -23.58 -37.58 -11.76
CA LYS A 251 -22.89 -36.31 -12.05
C LYS A 251 -22.50 -35.57 -10.76
N TYR A 252 -23.45 -35.24 -9.89
CA TYR A 252 -23.18 -34.49 -8.68
C TYR A 252 -22.22 -35.18 -7.71
N LEU A 253 -22.20 -36.52 -7.66
CA LEU A 253 -21.21 -37.26 -6.88
C LEU A 253 -19.80 -37.16 -7.48
N GLU A 254 -19.68 -37.20 -8.82
CA GLU A 254 -18.41 -37.02 -9.51
C GLU A 254 -17.86 -35.60 -9.33
N GLU A 255 -18.74 -34.59 -9.40
CA GLU A 255 -18.37 -33.18 -9.18
C GLU A 255 -17.96 -32.94 -7.72
N LEU A 256 -18.66 -33.53 -6.76
CA LEU A 256 -18.26 -33.50 -5.35
C LEU A 256 -16.93 -34.23 -5.10
N ARG A 257 -16.64 -35.33 -5.84
CA ARG A 257 -15.31 -35.98 -5.82
C ARG A 257 -14.23 -35.08 -6.36
N TYR A 258 -14.49 -34.42 -7.49
CA TYR A 258 -13.56 -33.46 -8.08
C TYR A 258 -13.15 -32.38 -7.06
N TYR A 259 -14.11 -31.87 -6.29
CA TYR A 259 -13.86 -30.87 -5.24
C TYR A 259 -13.38 -31.48 -3.90
N GLY A 260 -13.21 -32.79 -3.80
CA GLY A 260 -12.76 -33.45 -2.58
C GLY A 260 -13.79 -33.46 -1.44
N LEU A 261 -15.07 -33.25 -1.75
CA LEU A 261 -16.19 -33.18 -0.77
C LEU A 261 -16.91 -34.52 -0.60
N ASN A 262 -16.77 -35.46 -1.53
CA ASN A 262 -17.43 -36.78 -1.46
C ASN A 262 -16.93 -37.57 -0.25
N GLY A 263 -17.85 -38.11 0.53
CA GLY A 263 -17.55 -38.88 1.76
C GLY A 263 -17.15 -38.02 2.97
N LYS A 264 -17.14 -36.69 2.84
CA LYS A 264 -16.84 -35.81 3.98
C LYS A 264 -18.02 -35.72 4.94
N THR A 265 -17.74 -35.93 6.21
CA THR A 265 -18.71 -35.67 7.30
C THR A 265 -18.83 -34.18 7.57
N SER A 266 -19.82 -33.77 8.35
CA SER A 266 -20.07 -32.37 8.73
C SER A 266 -18.84 -31.66 9.31
N HIS A 267 -17.93 -32.35 9.97
CA HIS A 267 -16.72 -31.79 10.58
C HIS A 267 -15.61 -31.44 9.56
N PHE A 268 -15.65 -32.00 8.34
CA PHE A 268 -14.61 -31.88 7.34
C PHE A 268 -15.07 -31.20 6.04
N LYS A 269 -16.28 -30.64 6.03
CA LYS A 269 -16.77 -29.82 4.91
C LYS A 269 -16.02 -28.51 4.82
N PHE A 270 -15.87 -28.00 3.60
CA PHE A 270 -15.18 -26.73 3.27
C PHE A 270 -15.76 -26.16 1.98
N ILE A 271 -15.51 -24.87 1.70
CA ILE A 271 -15.86 -24.25 0.41
C ILE A 271 -14.66 -24.41 -0.53
N PRO A 272 -14.80 -25.04 -1.72
CA PRO A 272 -13.71 -25.18 -2.67
C PRO A 272 -13.17 -23.81 -3.13
N GLU A 273 -11.87 -23.74 -3.47
CA GLU A 273 -11.20 -22.49 -3.85
C GLU A 273 -11.82 -21.85 -5.10
N ASP A 274 -12.29 -22.66 -6.06
CA ASP A 274 -12.98 -22.17 -7.26
C ASP A 274 -14.23 -21.34 -6.93
N TYR A 275 -14.85 -21.54 -5.77
CA TYR A 275 -15.99 -20.75 -5.30
C TYR A 275 -15.58 -19.63 -4.35
N LYS A 276 -14.50 -19.78 -3.59
CA LYS A 276 -14.01 -18.75 -2.66
C LYS A 276 -13.45 -17.54 -3.40
N TYR A 277 -12.70 -17.80 -4.49
CA TYR A 277 -11.99 -16.76 -5.26
C TYR A 277 -12.59 -16.66 -6.67
N ASN A 278 -13.88 -16.29 -6.71
CA ASN A 278 -14.70 -16.17 -7.90
C ASN A 278 -15.47 -14.84 -7.93
N SER A 279 -16.30 -14.60 -8.94
CA SER A 279 -17.15 -13.41 -9.04
C SER A 279 -18.00 -13.18 -7.78
N VAL A 280 -18.48 -11.97 -7.59
CA VAL A 280 -19.33 -11.60 -6.45
C VAL A 280 -20.58 -12.46 -6.42
N GLU A 281 -21.20 -12.70 -7.57
CA GLU A 281 -22.43 -13.46 -7.75
C GLU A 281 -22.26 -14.91 -7.27
N ILE A 282 -21.21 -15.58 -7.70
CA ILE A 282 -20.92 -16.97 -7.29
C ILE A 282 -20.70 -17.05 -5.78
N ARG A 283 -19.96 -16.11 -5.21
CA ARG A 283 -19.71 -16.06 -3.77
C ARG A 283 -20.98 -15.77 -2.96
N GLU A 284 -21.82 -14.81 -3.40
CA GLU A 284 -23.10 -14.49 -2.77
C GLU A 284 -24.02 -15.71 -2.78
N GLU A 285 -24.10 -16.46 -3.89
CA GLU A 285 -24.98 -17.64 -4.01
C GLU A 285 -24.54 -18.80 -3.11
N VAL A 286 -23.23 -19.10 -3.02
CA VAL A 286 -22.72 -20.13 -2.07
C VAL A 286 -23.09 -19.75 -0.62
N ILE A 287 -22.86 -18.49 -0.25
CA ILE A 287 -23.18 -18.02 1.11
C ILE A 287 -24.69 -18.03 1.34
N ARG A 288 -25.50 -17.70 0.33
CA ARG A 288 -26.96 -17.76 0.41
C ARG A 288 -27.45 -19.17 0.69
N GLY A 289 -26.94 -20.17 -0.03
CA GLY A 289 -27.25 -21.58 0.22
C GLY A 289 -26.89 -22.05 1.62
N LEU A 290 -25.71 -21.67 2.13
CA LEU A 290 -25.27 -21.96 3.51
C LEU A 290 -26.15 -21.27 4.56
N ILE A 291 -26.56 -20.02 4.33
CA ILE A 291 -27.42 -19.28 5.27
C ILE A 291 -28.85 -19.82 5.24
N ASP A 292 -29.35 -20.21 4.09
CA ASP A 292 -30.71 -20.74 3.97
C ASP A 292 -30.87 -22.10 4.68
N THR A 293 -29.79 -22.86 4.80
CA THR A 293 -29.71 -24.10 5.60
C THR A 293 -29.34 -23.79 7.05
N ASP A 294 -28.07 -23.71 7.38
CA ASP A 294 -27.49 -23.60 8.73
C ASP A 294 -27.44 -22.17 9.29
N GLY A 295 -27.95 -21.18 8.55
CA GLY A 295 -28.00 -19.80 9.00
C GLY A 295 -29.27 -19.46 9.77
N THR A 296 -29.17 -18.47 10.65
CA THR A 296 -30.27 -17.96 11.46
C THR A 296 -30.33 -16.43 11.41
N VAL A 297 -31.53 -15.89 11.23
CA VAL A 297 -31.84 -14.49 11.46
C VAL A 297 -32.72 -14.39 12.71
N ASP A 298 -32.17 -13.81 13.79
CA ASP A 298 -32.89 -13.70 15.06
C ASP A 298 -34.01 -12.63 14.99
N LYS A 299 -34.82 -12.53 16.06
CA LYS A 299 -35.90 -11.53 16.18
C LYS A 299 -35.40 -10.08 16.15
N ASN A 300 -34.12 -9.86 16.40
CA ASN A 300 -33.49 -8.54 16.34
C ASN A 300 -32.88 -8.22 14.97
N GLY A 301 -32.96 -9.15 14.00
CA GLY A 301 -32.43 -9.01 12.66
C GLY A 301 -30.95 -9.33 12.53
N ARG A 302 -30.36 -10.02 13.54
CA ARG A 302 -28.94 -10.42 13.52
C ARG A 302 -28.79 -11.71 12.73
N LEU A 303 -27.90 -11.69 11.74
CA LEU A 303 -27.55 -12.84 10.90
C LEU A 303 -26.40 -13.62 11.52
N SER A 304 -26.55 -14.92 11.61
CA SER A 304 -25.48 -15.83 12.02
C SER A 304 -25.53 -17.14 11.24
N PHE A 305 -24.36 -17.75 11.07
CA PHE A 305 -24.17 -19.08 10.48
C PHE A 305 -23.47 -19.97 11.50
N SER A 306 -23.89 -21.23 11.63
CA SER A 306 -23.34 -22.17 12.61
C SER A 306 -22.88 -23.46 11.93
N THR A 307 -21.68 -23.95 12.28
CA THR A 307 -21.15 -25.21 11.74
C THR A 307 -20.26 -25.92 12.76
N THR A 308 -20.11 -27.24 12.61
CA THR A 308 -19.14 -28.03 13.37
C THR A 308 -17.78 -28.13 12.68
N SER A 309 -17.69 -27.74 11.39
CA SER A 309 -16.42 -27.68 10.65
C SER A 309 -15.70 -26.36 10.90
N MET A 310 -14.49 -26.41 11.43
CA MET A 310 -13.59 -25.26 11.53
C MET A 310 -13.21 -24.73 10.14
N MET A 311 -12.97 -25.65 9.19
CA MET A 311 -12.63 -25.26 7.81
C MET A 311 -13.78 -24.49 7.16
N LEU A 312 -15.00 -25.03 7.22
CA LEU A 312 -16.18 -24.37 6.66
C LEU A 312 -16.48 -23.03 7.35
N CYS A 313 -16.25 -22.94 8.67
CA CYS A 313 -16.37 -21.68 9.42
C CYS A 313 -15.39 -20.62 8.91
N ASN A 314 -14.13 -20.99 8.73
CA ASN A 314 -13.09 -20.07 8.24
C ASN A 314 -13.35 -19.66 6.78
N ASP A 315 -13.69 -20.60 5.92
CA ASP A 315 -14.03 -20.36 4.52
C ASP A 315 -15.25 -19.44 4.39
N PHE A 316 -16.31 -19.71 5.16
CA PHE A 316 -17.48 -18.85 5.22
C PHE A 316 -17.10 -17.42 5.63
N ALA A 317 -16.29 -17.28 6.69
CA ALA A 317 -15.87 -15.96 7.17
C ALA A 317 -14.99 -15.24 6.14
N GLU A 318 -14.12 -15.96 5.44
CA GLU A 318 -13.27 -15.41 4.37
C GLU A 318 -14.11 -14.90 3.20
N VAL A 319 -15.04 -15.73 2.69
CA VAL A 319 -15.93 -15.34 1.58
C VAL A 319 -16.81 -14.17 1.97
N VAL A 320 -17.42 -14.17 3.15
CA VAL A 320 -18.28 -13.07 3.61
C VAL A 320 -17.50 -11.77 3.80
N ARG A 321 -16.23 -11.84 4.29
CA ARG A 321 -15.34 -10.67 4.38
C ARG A 321 -14.98 -10.13 2.99
N SER A 322 -14.72 -11.02 2.04
CA SER A 322 -14.43 -10.64 0.65
C SER A 322 -15.62 -9.98 -0.06
N LEU A 323 -16.83 -10.18 0.42
CA LEU A 323 -18.06 -9.54 -0.05
C LEU A 323 -18.33 -8.17 0.62
N GLY A 324 -17.42 -7.69 1.48
CA GLY A 324 -17.56 -6.39 2.15
C GLY A 324 -18.37 -6.43 3.44
N TYR A 325 -18.53 -7.58 4.07
CA TYR A 325 -19.23 -7.72 5.36
C TYR A 325 -18.25 -7.95 6.49
N LYS A 326 -18.67 -7.58 7.70
CA LYS A 326 -17.93 -7.87 8.94
C LYS A 326 -18.35 -9.21 9.51
N VAL A 327 -17.38 -10.07 9.85
CA VAL A 327 -17.65 -11.38 10.45
C VAL A 327 -16.87 -11.53 11.74
N LYS A 328 -17.58 -11.85 12.83
CA LYS A 328 -17.00 -12.23 14.11
C LYS A 328 -17.25 -13.72 14.37
N ILE A 329 -16.19 -14.49 14.56
CA ILE A 329 -16.26 -15.92 14.88
C ILE A 329 -16.30 -16.08 16.39
N SER A 330 -17.17 -16.98 16.87
CA SER A 330 -17.27 -17.41 18.26
C SER A 330 -17.30 -18.93 18.32
N ASN A 331 -16.56 -19.50 19.26
CA ASN A 331 -16.60 -20.93 19.55
C ASN A 331 -17.61 -21.18 20.69
N LYS A 332 -18.56 -22.08 20.46
CA LYS A 332 -19.54 -22.54 21.45
C LYS A 332 -19.29 -23.99 21.77
N LYS A 333 -19.09 -24.28 23.04
CA LYS A 333 -19.05 -25.64 23.57
C LYS A 333 -20.40 -25.98 24.13
N SER A 334 -20.93 -27.14 23.78
CA SER A 334 -22.22 -27.68 24.25
C SER A 334 -22.00 -29.08 24.77
N LEU A 335 -22.63 -29.42 25.89
CA LEU A 335 -22.66 -30.76 26.43
C LEU A 335 -23.98 -31.45 25.99
N VAL A 336 -23.87 -32.54 25.27
CA VAL A 336 -25.02 -33.39 24.89
C VAL A 336 -24.68 -34.81 25.30
N ASN A 337 -25.51 -35.41 26.16
CA ASN A 337 -25.31 -36.77 26.70
C ASN A 337 -23.89 -36.95 27.29
N ASN A 338 -23.42 -36.01 28.11
CA ASN A 338 -22.10 -35.98 28.74
C ASN A 338 -20.91 -35.96 27.75
N LYS A 339 -21.14 -35.71 26.46
CA LYS A 339 -20.08 -35.49 25.46
C LYS A 339 -20.01 -34.01 25.11
N GLU A 340 -18.78 -33.48 25.10
CA GLU A 340 -18.53 -32.11 24.70
C GLU A 340 -18.51 -32.01 23.16
N PHE A 341 -19.33 -31.13 22.60
CA PHE A 341 -19.36 -30.79 21.19
C PHE A 341 -18.96 -29.33 21.02
N SER A 342 -18.03 -29.09 20.11
CA SER A 342 -17.65 -27.74 19.70
C SER A 342 -18.38 -27.35 18.43
N SER A 343 -18.98 -26.17 18.42
CA SER A 343 -19.55 -25.55 17.21
C SER A 343 -19.03 -24.13 17.04
N PHE A 344 -18.89 -23.71 15.81
CA PHE A 344 -18.42 -22.39 15.44
C PHE A 344 -19.59 -21.56 14.94
N ILE A 345 -19.70 -20.32 15.42
CA ILE A 345 -20.75 -19.39 15.03
C ILE A 345 -20.11 -18.17 14.41
N CYS A 346 -20.49 -17.88 13.16
CA CYS A 346 -20.13 -16.66 12.44
C CYS A 346 -21.27 -15.64 12.57
N TYR A 347 -21.05 -14.55 13.28
CA TYR A 347 -21.97 -13.41 13.33
C TYR A 347 -21.64 -12.46 12.20
N VAL A 348 -22.60 -12.21 11.30
CA VAL A 348 -22.44 -11.37 10.13
C VAL A 348 -23.11 -10.02 10.35
N SER A 349 -22.42 -8.94 10.03
CA SER A 349 -22.95 -7.58 10.07
C SER A 349 -22.46 -6.74 8.89
N GLY A 350 -23.32 -5.86 8.40
CA GLY A 350 -23.03 -5.03 7.22
C GLY A 350 -24.30 -4.48 6.61
N ASN A 351 -24.14 -3.72 5.52
CA ASN A 351 -25.26 -3.21 4.74
C ASN A 351 -25.77 -4.31 3.79
N ASN A 352 -27.03 -4.24 3.40
CA ASN A 352 -27.62 -5.13 2.39
C ASN A 352 -27.54 -6.64 2.72
N LEU A 353 -27.57 -7.02 4.00
CA LEU A 353 -27.54 -8.44 4.42
C LEU A 353 -28.66 -9.29 3.77
N HIS A 354 -29.73 -8.67 3.27
CA HIS A 354 -30.80 -9.36 2.55
C HIS A 354 -30.33 -10.06 1.26
N LYS A 355 -29.19 -9.62 0.68
CA LYS A 355 -28.57 -10.28 -0.47
C LYS A 355 -28.05 -11.67 -0.16
N LEU A 356 -27.64 -11.90 1.08
CA LEU A 356 -27.08 -13.17 1.56
C LEU A 356 -28.16 -14.17 2.00
N VAL A 357 -29.44 -13.87 1.83
CA VAL A 357 -30.55 -14.68 2.32
C VAL A 357 -31.56 -14.92 1.20
N GLY A 358 -31.81 -16.19 0.87
CA GLY A 358 -32.76 -16.61 -0.15
C GLY A 358 -34.18 -16.80 0.39
N LEU A 359 -34.31 -17.41 1.58
CA LEU A 359 -35.61 -17.73 2.17
C LEU A 359 -36.35 -16.48 2.68
N ASP A 360 -37.56 -16.26 2.22
CA ASP A 360 -38.36 -15.09 2.54
C ASP A 360 -38.61 -14.94 4.04
N ARG A 361 -38.90 -16.02 4.75
CA ARG A 361 -39.08 -16.04 6.21
C ARG A 361 -37.84 -15.57 7.00
N LYS A 362 -36.63 -15.76 6.47
CA LYS A 362 -35.39 -15.26 7.04
C LYS A 362 -35.15 -13.82 6.58
N ARG A 363 -35.35 -13.52 5.30
CA ARG A 363 -35.12 -12.22 4.68
C ARG A 363 -35.95 -11.10 5.31
N GLN A 364 -37.24 -11.36 5.60
CA GLN A 364 -38.15 -10.42 6.23
C GLN A 364 -37.74 -9.98 7.65
N ARG A 365 -36.92 -10.77 8.32
CA ARG A 365 -36.40 -10.44 9.66
C ARG A 365 -35.21 -9.50 9.63
N ILE A 366 -34.53 -9.33 8.48
CA ILE A 366 -33.35 -8.47 8.36
C ILE A 366 -33.79 -7.02 8.47
N LYS A 367 -33.20 -6.30 9.41
CA LYS A 367 -33.42 -4.87 9.60
C LYS A 367 -32.42 -4.07 8.76
N LYS A 368 -32.91 -2.99 8.11
CA LYS A 368 -32.02 -2.04 7.43
C LYS A 368 -31.11 -1.37 8.45
N THR A 369 -29.79 -1.48 8.24
CA THR A 369 -28.79 -0.73 9.00
C THR A 369 -28.39 0.52 8.22
N LEU A 370 -28.36 1.68 8.91
CA LEU A 370 -28.00 2.98 8.32
C LEU A 370 -26.50 3.30 8.41
N HIS A 371 -25.71 2.42 9.04
CA HIS A 371 -24.30 2.70 9.29
C HIS A 371 -23.41 1.79 8.46
N HIS A 372 -22.44 2.39 7.75
CA HIS A 372 -21.36 1.66 7.09
C HIS A 372 -20.57 0.84 8.13
N PRO A 373 -20.44 -0.47 7.94
CA PRO A 373 -19.68 -1.28 8.89
C PRO A 373 -18.20 -0.94 8.76
N ARG A 374 -17.54 -0.69 9.92
CA ARG A 374 -16.10 -0.43 10.00
C ARG A 374 -15.43 -1.41 10.94
N ARG A 375 -14.16 -1.69 10.67
CA ARG A 375 -13.28 -2.42 11.60
C ARG A 375 -12.57 -1.40 12.49
N ASN A 376 -12.81 -1.47 13.81
CA ASN A 376 -12.08 -0.63 14.77
C ASN A 376 -10.73 -1.27 15.08
N ILE A 377 -9.67 -0.46 15.19
CA ILE A 377 -8.36 -0.89 15.68
C ILE A 377 -8.47 -1.03 17.20
N VAL A 378 -8.21 -2.23 17.73
CA VAL A 378 -8.38 -2.53 19.17
C VAL A 378 -7.07 -2.85 19.89
N ALA A 379 -6.03 -3.31 19.16
CA ALA A 379 -4.69 -3.52 19.70
C ALA A 379 -3.65 -3.35 18.60
N ILE A 380 -2.44 -2.93 18.97
CA ILE A 380 -1.25 -2.89 18.12
C ILE A 380 -0.11 -3.44 18.96
N ASP A 381 0.42 -4.62 18.59
CA ASP A 381 1.45 -5.33 19.31
C ASP A 381 2.74 -5.40 18.49
N TYR A 382 3.88 -5.08 19.07
CA TYR A 382 5.17 -5.34 18.44
C TYR A 382 5.44 -6.84 18.41
N ILE A 383 5.81 -7.40 17.24
CA ILE A 383 6.01 -8.85 17.07
C ILE A 383 7.44 -9.23 16.63
N GLY A 384 8.37 -8.26 16.61
CA GLY A 384 9.78 -8.51 16.30
C GLY A 384 10.23 -7.95 14.96
N LEU A 385 11.45 -8.35 14.55
CA LEU A 385 12.01 -8.05 13.24
C LEU A 385 11.63 -9.17 12.28
N HIS A 386 11.10 -8.81 11.10
CA HIS A 386 10.76 -9.74 10.03
C HIS A 386 11.23 -9.20 8.70
N GLU A 387 11.53 -10.10 7.78
CA GLU A 387 11.81 -9.73 6.40
C GLU A 387 10.54 -9.23 5.72
N THR A 388 10.63 -8.03 5.14
CA THR A 388 9.47 -7.33 4.59
C THR A 388 9.72 -6.86 3.16
N GLN A 389 8.65 -6.64 2.42
CA GLN A 389 8.70 -5.96 1.13
C GLN A 389 7.46 -5.09 0.91
N CYS A 390 7.60 -4.16 -0.03
CA CYS A 390 6.51 -3.34 -0.55
C CYS A 390 6.18 -3.74 -1.99
N ILE A 391 4.93 -3.58 -2.40
CA ILE A 391 4.53 -3.70 -3.81
C ILE A 391 4.03 -2.36 -4.33
N LYS A 392 4.21 -2.07 -5.62
CA LYS A 392 3.66 -0.90 -6.31
C LYS A 392 2.61 -1.36 -7.29
N LEU A 393 1.49 -0.66 -7.30
CA LEU A 393 0.38 -0.90 -8.22
C LEU A 393 0.37 0.15 -9.34
N ASP A 394 -0.28 -0.17 -10.46
CA ASP A 394 -0.41 0.72 -11.61
C ASP A 394 -1.54 1.74 -11.47
N ASN A 395 -2.35 1.64 -10.46
CA ASN A 395 -3.42 2.59 -10.20
C ASN A 395 -2.99 3.70 -9.22
N ASP A 396 -3.65 4.84 -9.31
CA ASP A 396 -3.33 6.05 -8.55
C ASP A 396 -3.68 5.94 -7.06
N GLY A 397 -4.71 5.20 -6.72
CA GLY A 397 -5.14 4.98 -5.34
C GLY A 397 -4.24 4.05 -4.55
N GLY A 398 -3.44 3.20 -5.22
CA GLY A 398 -2.47 2.29 -4.61
C GLY A 398 -3.05 1.36 -3.53
N LEU A 399 -4.36 1.17 -3.48
CA LEU A 399 -5.02 0.32 -2.50
C LEU A 399 -5.10 -1.12 -3.00
N TYR A 400 -4.83 -2.07 -2.12
CA TYR A 400 -4.98 -3.50 -2.37
C TYR A 400 -5.42 -4.23 -1.10
N PHE A 401 -5.82 -5.48 -1.23
CA PHE A 401 -6.26 -6.31 -0.12
C PHE A 401 -5.12 -7.18 0.40
N THR A 402 -4.91 -7.12 1.70
CA THR A 402 -4.00 -7.98 2.46
C THR A 402 -4.78 -8.83 3.45
N ASP A 403 -4.11 -9.57 4.31
CA ASP A 403 -4.66 -10.48 5.31
C ASP A 403 -6.10 -10.18 5.72
N ASN A 404 -7.00 -11.16 5.64
CA ASN A 404 -8.42 -11.00 6.01
C ASN A 404 -9.17 -9.89 5.23
N HIS A 405 -8.79 -9.61 3.98
CA HIS A 405 -9.37 -8.57 3.12
C HIS A 405 -9.29 -7.16 3.74
N ILE A 406 -8.10 -6.80 4.25
CA ILE A 406 -7.78 -5.47 4.79
C ILE A 406 -7.11 -4.61 3.70
N VAL A 407 -7.46 -3.31 3.59
CA VAL A 407 -7.02 -2.39 2.52
C VAL A 407 -5.84 -1.47 2.91
N THR A 408 -4.82 -1.22 2.02
CA THR A 408 -3.57 -0.44 2.26
C THR A 408 -2.97 0.33 1.05
N HIS A 409 -1.93 1.21 1.15
CA HIS A 409 -1.57 2.34 0.20
C HIS A 409 -0.06 2.63 -0.22
N ASN A 410 0.40 3.54 -1.35
CA ASN A 410 1.79 3.89 -1.92
C ASN A 410 2.06 5.28 -2.68
N THR A 411 3.39 5.93 -2.91
CA THR A 411 3.73 7.35 -3.39
C THR A 411 5.06 7.71 -4.14
N VAL A 412 5.22 8.92 -4.96
CA VAL A 412 6.42 9.47 -5.71
C VAL A 412 6.47 11.02 -5.88
N THR A 413 7.66 11.74 -5.84
CA THR A 413 7.77 13.24 -5.97
C THR A 413 8.97 13.88 -6.73
N ALA A 414 10.20 13.34 -6.76
CA ALA A 414 11.42 14.10 -7.14
C ALA A 414 11.65 14.37 -8.66
N LEU A 415 11.06 13.63 -9.57
CA LEU A 415 11.34 13.68 -11.02
C LEU A 415 10.75 14.89 -11.75
N SER A 416 9.73 15.54 -11.18
CA SER A 416 9.09 16.72 -11.82
C SER A 416 10.02 17.93 -11.93
N PHE A 417 10.97 18.09 -11.00
CA PHE A 417 11.99 19.15 -11.07
C PHE A 417 12.93 18.96 -12.26
N CYS A 418 13.29 17.71 -12.59
CA CYS A 418 14.14 17.41 -13.74
C CYS A 418 13.50 17.84 -15.07
N ALA A 419 12.20 17.61 -15.25
CA ALA A 419 11.48 18.04 -16.45
C ALA A 419 11.48 19.57 -16.60
N ASN A 420 11.30 20.30 -15.50
CA ASN A 420 11.35 21.76 -15.50
C ASN A 420 12.75 22.32 -15.87
N ALA A 421 13.80 21.65 -15.42
CA ALA A 421 15.19 22.02 -15.79
C ALA A 421 15.46 21.75 -17.27
N GLN A 422 14.94 20.64 -17.82
CA GLN A 422 15.08 20.33 -19.26
C GLN A 422 14.36 21.34 -20.16
N ALA A 423 13.24 21.92 -19.72
CA ALA A 423 12.55 22.99 -20.42
C ALA A 423 13.44 24.25 -20.60
N GLN A 424 14.47 24.40 -19.76
CA GLN A 424 15.50 25.43 -19.87
C GLN A 424 16.79 24.95 -20.59
N ASN A 425 16.71 23.87 -21.37
CA ASN A 425 17.81 23.22 -22.06
C ASN A 425 18.97 22.78 -21.16
N ARG A 426 18.64 22.29 -19.94
CA ARG A 426 19.63 21.75 -19.02
C ARG A 426 19.74 20.24 -19.19
N TYR A 427 20.96 19.74 -19.15
CA TYR A 427 21.24 18.30 -19.15
C TYR A 427 21.05 17.73 -17.74
N ILE A 428 20.45 16.55 -17.62
CA ILE A 428 20.19 15.89 -16.35
C ILE A 428 21.16 14.73 -16.15
N TYR A 429 21.86 14.73 -15.04
CA TYR A 429 22.59 13.58 -14.50
C TYR A 429 21.86 13.07 -13.27
N TYR A 430 21.32 11.87 -13.34
CA TYR A 430 20.54 11.30 -12.23
C TYR A 430 21.28 10.14 -11.56
N GLY A 431 21.77 10.33 -10.35
CA GLY A 431 22.39 9.32 -9.51
C GLY A 431 21.36 8.43 -8.84
N ASN A 432 21.16 7.25 -9.39
CA ASN A 432 20.27 6.22 -8.84
C ASN A 432 21.01 5.36 -7.82
N ILE A 433 21.44 5.97 -6.70
CA ILE A 433 22.26 5.34 -5.67
C ILE A 433 21.49 4.25 -4.93
N GLU A 434 20.20 4.46 -4.73
CA GLU A 434 19.33 3.47 -4.12
C GLU A 434 18.95 2.32 -5.07
N GLY A 435 19.31 2.39 -6.37
CA GLY A 435 19.01 1.37 -7.37
C GLY A 435 17.53 1.16 -7.66
N ARG A 436 16.67 2.12 -7.30
CA ARG A 436 15.22 1.91 -7.23
C ARG A 436 14.40 2.64 -8.30
N LEU A 437 15.03 3.53 -9.09
CA LEU A 437 14.36 4.24 -10.17
C LEU A 437 14.09 3.28 -11.34
N LYS A 438 12.87 3.27 -11.85
CA LYS A 438 12.44 2.42 -12.96
C LYS A 438 11.95 3.24 -14.14
N LYS A 439 11.97 2.63 -15.34
CA LYS A 439 11.52 3.23 -16.61
C LYS A 439 10.18 3.97 -16.47
N ARG A 440 9.21 3.36 -15.82
CA ARG A 440 7.87 3.94 -15.62
C ARG A 440 7.87 5.18 -14.70
N ASP A 441 8.76 5.24 -13.72
CA ASP A 441 8.85 6.42 -12.84
C ASP A 441 9.33 7.64 -13.63
N LEU A 442 10.16 7.39 -14.64
CA LEU A 442 10.64 8.38 -15.60
C LEU A 442 9.56 8.73 -16.64
N GLU A 443 8.89 7.73 -17.22
CA GLU A 443 7.83 7.91 -18.23
C GLU A 443 6.54 8.51 -17.65
N GLY A 444 6.31 8.37 -16.34
CA GLY A 444 5.16 8.94 -15.64
C GLY A 444 5.27 10.44 -15.34
N ILE A 445 6.35 11.10 -15.73
CA ILE A 445 6.54 12.56 -15.57
C ILE A 445 6.35 13.23 -16.92
N ARG A 446 5.32 14.06 -17.05
CA ARG A 446 5.06 14.82 -18.25
C ARG A 446 6.26 15.74 -18.57
N GLU A 447 6.63 15.78 -19.85
CA GLU A 447 7.71 16.64 -20.38
C GLU A 447 9.15 16.22 -20.01
N LEU A 448 9.35 15.12 -19.25
CA LEU A 448 10.67 14.57 -18.99
C LEU A 448 11.20 13.86 -20.24
N GLN A 449 12.32 14.34 -20.78
CA GLN A 449 12.99 13.79 -21.97
C GLN A 449 14.09 12.81 -21.52
N LEU A 450 14.05 11.57 -22.00
CA LEU A 450 14.93 10.47 -21.57
C LEU A 450 16.04 10.15 -22.60
N GLY A 451 16.14 10.92 -23.69
CA GLY A 451 17.17 10.73 -24.72
C GLY A 451 18.59 10.97 -24.17
N PRO A 452 19.61 10.29 -24.75
CA PRO A 452 20.99 10.36 -24.27
C PRO A 452 21.59 11.78 -24.34
N GLU A 453 21.02 12.65 -25.17
CA GLU A 453 21.41 14.07 -25.28
C GLU A 453 20.76 14.98 -24.22
N LYS A 454 19.87 14.46 -23.37
CA LYS A 454 19.11 15.24 -22.37
C LYS A 454 19.16 14.64 -20.96
N PHE A 455 19.41 13.33 -20.85
CA PHE A 455 19.31 12.62 -19.58
C PHE A 455 20.30 11.47 -19.51
N GLN A 456 21.11 11.40 -18.48
CA GLN A 456 22.02 10.28 -18.20
C GLN A 456 21.84 9.76 -16.79
N MET A 457 21.74 8.43 -16.67
CA MET A 457 21.74 7.74 -15.39
C MET A 457 23.18 7.48 -14.93
N VAL A 458 23.42 7.75 -13.64
CA VAL A 458 24.66 7.37 -12.94
C VAL A 458 24.28 6.32 -11.90
N GLY A 459 24.82 5.12 -12.03
CA GLY A 459 24.52 4.00 -11.13
C GLY A 459 25.46 2.83 -11.30
N SER A 460 25.49 1.94 -10.30
CA SER A 460 26.21 0.68 -10.37
C SER A 460 25.64 -0.20 -11.50
N ALA A 461 26.49 -0.95 -12.18
CA ALA A 461 26.15 -1.92 -13.22
C ALA A 461 26.67 -3.30 -12.87
N GLU A 462 26.27 -4.33 -13.63
CA GLU A 462 26.75 -5.70 -13.42
C GLU A 462 28.28 -5.77 -13.48
N GLY A 463 28.90 -6.28 -12.42
CA GLY A 463 30.35 -6.37 -12.26
C GLY A 463 31.06 -5.06 -11.83
N ASN A 464 30.33 -3.94 -11.66
CA ASN A 464 30.90 -2.67 -11.21
C ASN A 464 29.99 -1.97 -10.18
N ILE A 465 30.24 -2.21 -8.90
CA ILE A 465 29.51 -1.60 -7.79
C ILE A 465 30.25 -0.31 -7.39
N LEU A 466 29.59 0.84 -7.53
CA LEU A 466 30.13 2.14 -7.15
C LEU A 466 30.01 2.36 -5.63
N SER A 467 31.09 2.80 -5.02
CA SER A 467 31.10 3.29 -3.63
C SER A 467 30.50 4.70 -3.52
N GLY A 468 30.23 5.16 -2.31
CA GLY A 468 29.81 6.54 -2.07
C GLY A 468 30.86 7.55 -2.50
N GLU A 469 32.15 7.22 -2.36
CA GLU A 469 33.28 8.00 -2.84
C GLU A 469 33.29 8.11 -4.37
N ASP A 470 33.01 7.00 -5.09
CA ASP A 470 32.94 6.99 -6.57
C ASP A 470 31.79 7.85 -7.07
N TYR A 471 30.60 7.74 -6.48
CA TYR A 471 29.47 8.62 -6.83
C TYR A 471 29.84 10.08 -6.65
N LEU A 472 30.39 10.46 -5.49
CA LEU A 472 30.78 11.84 -5.22
C LEU A 472 31.88 12.33 -6.17
N ALA A 473 32.84 11.47 -6.56
CA ALA A 473 33.87 11.79 -7.53
C ALA A 473 33.31 12.00 -8.94
N ILE A 474 32.32 11.20 -9.36
CA ILE A 474 31.61 11.39 -10.64
C ILE A 474 30.89 12.74 -10.65
N PHE A 475 30.13 13.04 -9.58
CA PHE A 475 29.41 14.32 -9.48
C PHE A 475 30.35 15.53 -9.35
N ASP A 476 31.52 15.39 -8.75
CA ASP A 476 32.57 16.41 -8.74
C ASP A 476 33.05 16.72 -10.18
N LYS A 477 33.33 15.68 -10.98
CA LYS A 477 33.71 15.82 -12.40
C LYS A 477 32.59 16.45 -13.24
N ILE A 478 31.32 16.09 -13.00
CA ILE A 478 30.18 16.68 -13.69
C ILE A 478 30.09 18.17 -13.37
N ALA A 479 30.23 18.56 -12.11
CA ALA A 479 30.17 19.96 -11.68
C ALA A 479 31.27 20.80 -12.32
N HIS A 480 32.46 20.24 -12.54
CA HIS A 480 33.59 20.95 -13.19
C HIS A 480 33.51 20.94 -14.72
N GLY A 481 33.00 19.90 -15.35
CA GLY A 481 33.11 19.62 -16.78
C GLY A 481 31.87 19.91 -17.61
N HIS A 482 30.68 20.02 -17.03
CA HIS A 482 29.44 20.23 -17.79
C HIS A 482 28.62 21.41 -17.23
N SER A 483 28.89 22.59 -17.70
CA SER A 483 28.17 23.80 -17.29
C SER A 483 26.66 23.72 -17.62
N ARG A 484 25.86 24.44 -16.82
CA ARG A 484 24.39 24.51 -16.96
C ARG A 484 23.68 23.14 -16.92
N SER A 485 24.22 22.17 -16.21
CA SER A 485 23.57 20.87 -15.97
C SER A 485 22.86 20.82 -14.61
N VAL A 486 22.03 19.82 -14.45
CA VAL A 486 21.42 19.45 -13.15
C VAL A 486 21.89 18.06 -12.77
N ALA A 487 22.47 17.92 -11.58
CA ALA A 487 22.93 16.67 -11.03
C ALA A 487 22.04 16.26 -9.85
N VAL A 488 21.35 15.14 -9.95
CA VAL A 488 20.48 14.62 -8.89
C VAL A 488 21.17 13.50 -8.15
N ILE A 489 21.19 13.56 -6.83
CA ILE A 489 21.75 12.53 -5.93
C ILE A 489 20.61 11.89 -5.12
N ASP A 490 20.15 10.72 -5.54
CA ASP A 490 19.03 9.99 -4.94
C ASP A 490 19.52 8.69 -4.33
N SER A 491 19.85 8.65 -3.05
CA SER A 491 19.85 9.71 -2.03
C SER A 491 21.22 9.83 -1.36
N PHE A 492 21.53 11.00 -0.77
CA PHE A 492 22.71 11.15 0.09
C PHE A 492 22.72 10.19 1.28
N SER A 493 21.54 9.80 1.74
CA SER A 493 21.36 8.87 2.85
C SER A 493 21.74 7.44 2.52
N ALA A 494 21.81 7.08 1.23
CA ALA A 494 22.12 5.74 0.73
C ALA A 494 23.60 5.58 0.30
N LEU A 495 24.42 6.62 0.36
CA LEU A 495 25.85 6.53 0.06
C LEU A 495 26.55 5.66 1.10
N ALA A 496 27.10 4.52 0.66
CA ALA A 496 27.91 3.61 1.45
C ALA A 496 29.41 3.86 1.17
N ALA A 497 30.24 3.87 2.22
CA ALA A 497 31.68 4.02 2.06
C ALA A 497 32.29 2.81 1.36
N GLU A 498 33.39 2.99 0.61
CA GLU A 498 34.13 1.89 -0.01
C GLU A 498 34.53 0.82 1.04
N ALA A 499 34.99 1.26 2.20
CA ALA A 499 35.34 0.38 3.29
C ALA A 499 34.13 -0.40 3.86
N GLU A 500 32.93 0.18 3.79
CA GLU A 500 31.67 -0.48 4.19
C GLU A 500 31.25 -1.55 3.17
N LEU A 501 31.53 -1.34 1.90
CA LEU A 501 31.24 -2.29 0.82
C LEU A 501 32.24 -3.46 0.77
N ALA A 502 33.49 -3.23 1.20
CA ALA A 502 34.58 -4.23 1.21
C ALA A 502 34.65 -5.04 2.51
N GLY A 503 34.05 -4.54 3.62
CA GLY A 503 34.09 -5.16 4.95
C GLY A 503 33.02 -6.24 5.16
N GLU A 504 33.16 -7.03 6.23
CA GLU A 504 32.10 -7.96 6.66
C GLU A 504 30.93 -7.18 7.31
N LEU A 505 29.73 -7.74 7.24
CA LEU A 505 28.49 -7.15 7.83
C LEU A 505 28.59 -6.89 9.36
N LYS A 506 29.62 -7.45 10.02
CA LYS A 506 29.89 -7.29 11.46
C LYS A 506 30.75 -6.08 11.79
N ASP A 507 31.40 -5.47 10.80
CA ASP A 507 32.35 -4.37 11.00
C ASP A 507 31.59 -3.05 11.19
N ILE A 508 31.68 -2.50 12.40
CA ILE A 508 31.08 -1.20 12.72
C ILE A 508 32.06 -0.11 12.28
N GLN A 509 31.84 0.43 11.08
CA GLN A 509 32.57 1.61 10.61
C GLN A 509 31.77 2.89 10.86
N VAL A 510 32.25 3.73 11.75
CA VAL A 510 31.57 4.97 12.14
C VAL A 510 32.15 6.14 11.34
N MET A 511 31.29 6.86 10.56
CA MET A 511 31.51 8.20 10.00
C MET A 511 32.50 8.35 8.82
N SER A 512 32.84 7.32 8.03
CA SER A 512 33.77 7.52 6.89
C SER A 512 33.14 8.34 5.76
N ILE A 513 31.95 8.00 5.31
CA ILE A 513 31.26 8.68 4.21
C ILE A 513 30.88 10.13 4.52
N GLN A 514 30.54 10.47 5.77
CA GLN A 514 30.20 11.83 6.15
C GLN A 514 31.38 12.79 6.03
N LYS A 515 32.63 12.33 6.27
CA LYS A 515 33.84 13.12 6.06
C LYS A 515 34.07 13.40 4.58
N THR A 516 33.85 12.41 3.73
CA THR A 516 33.95 12.54 2.27
C THR A 516 32.88 13.47 1.72
N GLN A 517 31.64 13.35 2.17
CA GLN A 517 30.57 14.29 1.84
C GLN A 517 30.92 15.73 2.24
N ALA A 518 31.47 15.92 3.44
CA ALA A 518 31.89 17.26 3.90
C ALA A 518 33.02 17.86 3.05
N LYS A 519 33.99 17.04 2.63
CA LYS A 519 35.05 17.47 1.71
C LYS A 519 34.50 17.82 0.33
N TRP A 520 33.63 16.99 -0.20
CA TRP A 520 32.98 17.18 -1.48
C TRP A 520 32.13 18.47 -1.49
N CYS A 521 31.31 18.72 -0.49
CA CYS A 521 30.53 19.95 -0.36
C CYS A 521 31.41 21.22 -0.40
N ARG A 522 32.54 21.23 0.32
CA ARG A 522 33.48 22.37 0.29
C ARG A 522 34.10 22.58 -1.10
N ARG A 523 34.37 21.50 -1.83
CA ARG A 523 34.93 21.57 -3.18
C ARG A 523 33.95 22.18 -4.18
N ILE A 524 32.71 21.69 -4.18
CA ILE A 524 31.69 22.12 -5.16
C ILE A 524 31.13 23.51 -4.85
N GLY A 525 31.19 23.99 -3.61
CA GLY A 525 30.56 25.24 -3.19
C GLY A 525 30.93 26.46 -4.03
N ASN A 526 32.18 26.55 -4.50
CA ASN A 526 32.63 27.62 -5.40
C ASN A 526 32.42 27.27 -6.89
N VAL A 527 32.33 25.99 -7.24
CA VAL A 527 32.25 25.52 -8.63
C VAL A 527 30.82 25.62 -9.16
N LEU A 528 29.82 25.29 -8.34
CA LEU A 528 28.42 25.32 -8.75
C LEU A 528 27.99 26.70 -9.32
N PRO A 529 28.24 27.85 -8.61
CA PRO A 529 27.82 29.13 -9.09
C PRO A 529 28.63 29.63 -10.33
N ILE A 530 29.89 29.18 -10.50
CA ILE A 530 30.72 29.54 -11.65
C ILE A 530 30.23 28.81 -12.91
N ASN A 531 29.94 27.52 -12.80
CA ASN A 531 29.54 26.68 -13.92
C ASN A 531 28.01 26.60 -14.10
N ASN A 532 27.23 27.29 -13.26
CA ASN A 532 25.76 27.26 -13.24
C ASN A 532 25.18 25.82 -13.15
N VAL A 533 25.88 24.93 -12.43
CA VAL A 533 25.44 23.54 -12.18
C VAL A 533 24.59 23.51 -10.93
N THR A 534 23.38 23.00 -11.02
CA THR A 534 22.51 22.83 -9.87
C THR A 534 22.57 21.40 -9.38
N VAL A 535 22.92 21.17 -8.11
CA VAL A 535 22.87 19.87 -7.48
C VAL A 535 21.59 19.73 -6.69
N VAL A 536 20.82 18.69 -6.97
CA VAL A 536 19.59 18.30 -6.23
C VAL A 536 19.91 17.07 -5.39
N GLY A 537 19.84 17.22 -4.08
CA GLY A 537 20.06 16.11 -3.16
C GLY A 537 18.77 15.68 -2.46
N ILE A 538 18.55 14.38 -2.38
CA ILE A 538 17.48 13.80 -1.57
C ILE A 538 18.08 13.29 -0.27
N THR A 539 17.46 13.63 0.87
CA THR A 539 17.86 13.16 2.20
C THR A 539 16.67 12.63 2.97
N HIS A 540 16.93 11.67 3.86
CA HIS A 540 15.90 11.06 4.68
C HIS A 540 16.00 11.46 6.14
N MET A 541 14.83 11.66 6.78
CA MET A 541 14.70 11.94 8.21
C MET A 541 14.56 10.65 8.99
N MET A 542 15.43 10.41 9.97
CA MET A 542 15.34 9.29 10.91
C MET A 542 14.84 9.75 12.28
N ALA A 543 14.19 8.83 13.00
CA ALA A 543 13.89 9.05 14.42
C ALA A 543 15.18 9.09 15.22
N ASN A 544 15.31 10.05 16.12
CA ASN A 544 16.48 10.15 17.01
C ASN A 544 16.29 9.18 18.18
N VAL A 545 16.98 8.03 18.16
CA VAL A 545 16.88 6.97 19.18
C VAL A 545 17.69 7.28 20.43
N SER A 546 18.63 8.23 20.39
CA SER A 546 19.62 8.46 21.46
C SER A 546 19.29 9.58 22.45
N SER A 547 18.16 10.25 22.35
CA SER A 547 17.83 11.38 23.23
C SER A 547 16.58 11.13 24.09
N PHE A 548 16.77 10.44 25.19
CA PHE A 548 15.85 10.55 26.33
C PHE A 548 15.91 12.01 26.83
N GLY A 549 14.87 12.80 26.55
CA GLY A 549 14.71 14.17 27.07
C GLY A 549 14.98 15.35 26.13
N SER A 550 15.39 15.17 24.85
CA SER A 550 15.55 16.29 23.92
C SER A 550 14.29 16.57 23.09
N ARG A 551 13.98 17.86 22.88
CA ARG A 551 12.85 18.32 22.05
C ARG A 551 12.95 17.96 20.53
N LYS A 552 14.09 17.45 20.04
CA LYS A 552 14.30 17.07 18.64
C LYS A 552 14.07 15.58 18.45
N THR A 553 12.90 15.23 17.98
CA THR A 553 12.46 13.83 17.75
C THR A 553 12.95 13.23 16.42
N LYS A 554 13.53 14.03 15.52
CA LYS A 554 14.01 13.59 14.19
C LYS A 554 15.38 14.18 13.89
N THR A 555 16.28 13.38 13.33
CA THR A 555 17.60 13.79 12.80
C THR A 555 17.76 13.33 11.35
N GLU A 556 18.49 14.11 10.56
CA GLU A 556 18.88 13.67 9.22
C GLU A 556 20.03 12.66 9.28
N LYS A 557 19.97 11.65 8.44
CA LYS A 557 21.03 10.64 8.29
C LYS A 557 22.26 11.20 7.55
N SER A 558 22.11 12.31 6.81
CA SER A 558 23.19 13.04 6.17
C SER A 558 23.92 13.94 7.16
N GLY A 559 25.27 13.95 7.14
CA GLY A 559 26.12 14.68 8.08
C GLY A 559 25.80 16.18 8.20
N THR A 560 26.29 16.82 9.26
CA THR A 560 26.04 18.23 9.56
C THR A 560 26.56 19.22 8.50
N SER A 561 27.54 18.83 7.69
CA SER A 561 28.14 19.66 6.63
C SER A 561 27.16 20.07 5.52
N LEU A 562 26.23 19.16 5.15
CA LEU A 562 25.16 19.49 4.20
C LEU A 562 24.24 20.62 4.71
N LYS A 563 24.07 20.76 6.02
CA LYS A 563 23.20 21.80 6.61
C LYS A 563 23.73 23.20 6.46
N TYR A 564 25.06 23.36 6.40
CA TYR A 564 25.71 24.67 6.35
C TYR A 564 26.01 25.17 4.93
N GLN A 565 25.97 24.28 3.92
CA GLN A 565 26.30 24.61 2.55
C GLN A 565 25.12 24.57 1.58
N VAL A 566 23.93 24.31 2.09
CA VAL A 566 22.70 24.24 1.30
C VAL A 566 22.15 25.63 1.05
N ASP A 567 21.96 25.98 -0.23
CA ASP A 567 21.34 27.23 -0.66
C ASP A 567 19.81 27.19 -0.54
N VAL A 568 19.20 26.08 -0.93
CA VAL A 568 17.76 25.88 -0.85
C VAL A 568 17.46 24.53 -0.20
N LYS A 569 16.61 24.54 0.84
CA LYS A 569 16.17 23.33 1.51
C LYS A 569 14.67 23.29 1.75
N LEU A 570 14.03 22.26 1.24
CA LEU A 570 12.61 21.94 1.45
C LEU A 570 12.47 20.69 2.32
N GLU A 571 11.61 20.76 3.31
CA GLU A 571 11.23 19.62 4.15
C GLU A 571 9.76 19.26 3.93
N ALA A 572 9.51 18.04 3.45
CA ALA A 572 8.16 17.48 3.38
C ALA A 572 7.71 17.07 4.78
N SER A 573 6.63 17.65 5.30
CA SER A 573 6.10 17.37 6.63
C SER A 573 5.09 16.22 6.62
N HIS A 574 4.12 16.26 5.72
CA HIS A 574 3.11 15.23 5.49
C HIS A 574 2.50 15.38 4.09
N SER A 575 1.70 14.39 3.68
CA SER A 575 0.96 14.45 2.41
C SER A 575 -0.49 14.07 2.61
N GLU A 576 -1.39 14.64 1.78
CA GLU A 576 -2.82 14.39 1.75
C GLU A 576 -3.23 13.91 0.35
N ALA A 577 -4.30 13.09 0.28
CA ALA A 577 -4.85 12.65 -0.98
C ALA A 577 -5.60 13.80 -1.69
N VAL A 578 -5.42 13.95 -3.01
CA VAL A 578 -6.23 14.82 -3.85
C VAL A 578 -7.28 13.96 -4.56
N MET A 579 -8.56 14.26 -4.31
CA MET A 579 -9.68 13.48 -4.82
C MET A 579 -10.38 14.22 -5.97
N GLN A 580 -10.85 13.45 -6.96
CA GLN A 580 -11.81 13.90 -7.96
C GLN A 580 -12.99 12.93 -7.95
N GLY A 581 -14.10 13.32 -7.35
CA GLY A 581 -15.15 12.39 -6.98
C GLY A 581 -14.63 11.36 -5.97
N GLU A 582 -14.79 10.08 -6.25
CA GLU A 582 -14.31 8.98 -5.39
C GLU A 582 -12.86 8.54 -5.71
N SER A 583 -12.25 9.07 -6.78
CA SER A 583 -10.91 8.67 -7.22
C SER A 583 -9.83 9.60 -6.70
N GLN A 584 -8.75 9.03 -6.15
CA GLN A 584 -7.57 9.78 -5.80
C GLN A 584 -6.72 10.02 -7.06
N ILE A 585 -6.67 11.28 -7.52
CA ILE A 585 -5.96 11.69 -8.73
C ILE A 585 -4.56 12.24 -8.47
N GLY A 586 -4.17 12.40 -7.21
CA GLY A 586 -2.89 12.99 -6.86
C GLY A 586 -2.63 13.02 -5.37
N GLN A 587 -1.58 13.75 -4.99
CA GLN A 587 -1.19 14.01 -3.60
C GLN A 587 -0.87 15.49 -3.41
N LYS A 588 -1.39 16.05 -2.33
CA LYS A 588 -1.01 17.34 -1.81
C LYS A 588 0.09 17.12 -0.78
N ILE A 589 1.26 17.67 -1.01
CA ILE A 589 2.41 17.59 -0.11
C ILE A 589 2.57 18.93 0.58
N HIS A 590 2.66 18.87 1.91
CA HIS A 590 2.94 20.03 2.74
C HIS A 590 4.45 20.19 2.93
N TRP A 591 4.99 21.25 2.37
CA TRP A 591 6.39 21.60 2.42
C TRP A 591 6.63 22.71 3.45
N LYS A 592 7.82 22.66 4.05
CA LYS A 592 8.37 23.76 4.85
C LYS A 592 9.69 24.19 4.21
N VAL A 593 9.83 25.48 3.94
CA VAL A 593 11.10 26.08 3.52
C VAL A 593 12.00 26.17 4.75
N ILE A 594 13.08 25.40 4.76
CA ILE A 594 14.06 25.41 5.86
C ILE A 594 15.13 26.46 5.59
N THR A 595 15.62 26.51 4.34
CA THR A 595 16.59 27.48 3.85
C THR A 595 16.18 27.93 2.46
N SER A 596 16.35 29.21 2.13
CA SER A 596 16.18 29.76 0.80
C SER A 596 17.26 30.80 0.53
N ALA A 597 17.81 30.76 -0.68
CA ALA A 597 18.80 31.75 -1.15
C ALA A 597 18.16 33.07 -1.57
N ILE A 598 16.86 33.12 -1.84
CA ILE A 598 16.15 34.28 -2.38
C ILE A 598 15.05 34.75 -1.41
N GLY A 599 14.22 33.85 -0.95
CA GLY A 599 13.05 34.16 -0.12
C GLY A 599 13.26 33.92 1.38
N PRO A 600 12.29 34.32 2.22
CA PRO A 600 12.39 34.15 3.67
C PRO A 600 12.25 32.68 4.07
N PRO A 601 13.07 32.15 4.99
CA PRO A 601 12.92 30.81 5.54
C PRO A 601 11.68 30.71 6.43
N GLY A 602 11.21 29.48 6.69
CA GLY A 602 10.10 29.18 7.58
C GLY A 602 8.72 29.15 6.91
N GLN A 603 8.60 29.54 5.65
CA GLN A 603 7.36 29.48 4.89
C GLN A 603 6.84 28.04 4.81
N LYS A 604 5.52 27.90 4.91
CA LYS A 604 4.82 26.62 4.69
C LYS A 604 4.01 26.75 3.42
N VAL A 605 4.13 25.77 2.56
CA VAL A 605 3.44 25.74 1.27
C VAL A 605 2.96 24.35 0.92
N GLU A 606 1.90 24.28 0.15
CA GLU A 606 1.32 23.02 -0.35
C GLU A 606 1.58 22.93 -1.86
N SER A 607 2.02 21.76 -2.30
CA SER A 607 2.19 21.42 -3.72
C SER A 607 1.40 20.17 -4.05
N ILE A 608 0.80 20.14 -5.23
CA ILE A 608 0.01 18.99 -5.67
C ILE A 608 0.74 18.25 -6.78
N ILE A 609 0.90 16.94 -6.53
CA ILE A 609 1.43 16.02 -7.53
C ILE A 609 0.27 15.22 -8.09
N LYS A 610 0.01 15.38 -9.38
CA LYS A 610 -0.93 14.56 -10.14
C LYS A 610 -0.24 13.30 -10.64
N TYR A 611 -0.86 12.16 -10.42
CA TYR A 611 -0.30 10.88 -10.83
C TYR A 611 -0.22 10.77 -12.35
N GLY A 612 0.86 10.17 -12.87
CA GLY A 612 1.12 10.07 -14.30
C GLY A 612 1.44 11.41 -15.02
N ARG A 613 1.61 12.49 -14.25
CA ARG A 613 1.89 13.83 -14.81
C ARG A 613 3.01 14.59 -14.08
N GLY A 614 3.19 14.34 -12.76
CA GLY A 614 4.06 15.11 -11.90
C GLY A 614 3.35 16.27 -11.22
N VAL A 615 4.06 17.39 -10.98
CA VAL A 615 3.47 18.60 -10.36
C VAL A 615 2.29 19.10 -11.17
N TRP A 616 1.13 19.32 -10.53
CA TRP A 616 -0.08 19.80 -11.18
C TRP A 616 -0.16 21.32 -11.19
N ARG A 617 0.60 21.91 -12.13
CA ARG A 617 0.79 23.36 -12.23
C ARG A 617 -0.50 24.13 -12.43
N GLU A 618 -1.40 23.64 -13.29
CA GLU A 618 -2.67 24.33 -13.59
C GLU A 618 -3.55 24.46 -12.34
N TYR A 619 -3.52 23.48 -11.45
CA TYR A 619 -4.25 23.56 -10.18
C TYR A 619 -3.55 24.48 -9.16
N GLU A 620 -2.24 24.62 -9.23
CA GLU A 620 -1.50 25.49 -8.32
C GLU A 620 -1.58 26.97 -8.73
N ILE A 621 -1.86 27.26 -9.99
CA ILE A 621 -2.01 28.62 -10.54
C ILE A 621 -3.44 29.11 -10.40
N ALA A 622 -4.45 28.22 -10.54
CA ALA A 622 -5.86 28.51 -10.33
C ALA A 622 -6.21 28.72 -8.85
#